data_b3b743e28f7e7aa95b1a213a750556d8
#
_entry.id   b3b743e28f7e7aa95b1a213a750556d8
#
_cell.length_a   1.000
_cell.length_b   1.000
_cell.length_c   1.000
_cell.angle_alpha   90.00
_cell.angle_beta   90.00
_cell.angle_gamma   90.00
#
_symmetry.space_group_name_H-M   'P 1'
#
loop_
_entity.id
_entity.type
_entity.pdbx_description
1 polymer ?
#
loop_
_entity_poly.entity_id
_entity_poly.type
_entity_poly.pdbx_seq_one_letter_code
_entity_poly.pdbx_strand_id
1 'polypeptide(L)'
;MLIRENDLMQSECVRLNYRMLRGNFALFLALLLMNVTLSSGESEASRGTGIEGVVLVSPIRPGPIKKGSDVPDVAPLPGAVFSVANEKGTVTSFTTDGEGRFRLSLSPGHYVVSQAENLFPRPCGPFDIDVEQGKMTNVEWRCDSGMR
;
A
#
# COMPACT_ATOMS: atom_id res chain seq x y z
N MET A 1 -27.28 52.05 -56.86
CA MET A 1 -26.13 51.26 -57.31
C MET A 1 -25.02 51.33 -56.26
N LEU A 2 -25.29 50.79 -55.07
CA LEU A 2 -24.39 50.89 -53.90
C LEU A 2 -24.57 49.65 -52.97
N ILE A 3 -24.52 48.46 -53.55
CA ILE A 3 -24.63 47.20 -52.76
C ILE A 3 -23.64 46.17 -53.36
N ARG A 4 -22.36 46.51 -53.42
CA ARG A 4 -21.37 45.50 -53.89
C ARG A 4 -20.02 45.56 -53.19
N GLU A 5 -19.81 46.46 -52.28
CA GLU A 5 -18.51 46.54 -51.58
C GLU A 5 -18.51 45.88 -50.20
N ASN A 6 -19.66 45.69 -49.55
CA ASN A 6 -19.71 45.04 -48.25
C ASN A 6 -19.60 43.51 -48.27
N ASP A 7 -19.96 42.86 -49.39
CA ASP A 7 -19.90 41.38 -49.50
C ASP A 7 -18.46 40.87 -49.64
N LEU A 8 -17.59 41.61 -50.28
CA LEU A 8 -16.20 41.22 -50.48
C LEU A 8 -15.36 41.34 -49.21
N MET A 9 -15.66 42.33 -48.36
CA MET A 9 -14.94 42.50 -47.10
C MET A 9 -15.35 41.50 -46.01
N GLN A 10 -16.61 41.01 -46.02
CA GLN A 10 -17.05 39.95 -45.13
C GLN A 10 -16.47 38.57 -45.47
N SER A 11 -16.28 38.28 -46.76
CA SER A 11 -15.71 36.98 -47.16
C SER A 11 -14.23 36.83 -46.82
N GLU A 12 -13.48 37.92 -46.79
CA GLU A 12 -12.05 37.88 -46.41
C GLU A 12 -11.85 37.74 -44.89
N CYS A 13 -12.67 38.43 -44.07
CA CYS A 13 -12.62 38.31 -42.65
C CYS A 13 -12.96 36.88 -42.16
N VAL A 14 -13.93 36.23 -42.78
CA VAL A 14 -14.29 34.84 -42.42
C VAL A 14 -13.18 33.86 -42.79
N ARG A 15 -12.49 34.09 -43.91
CA ARG A 15 -11.37 33.21 -44.35
C ARG A 15 -10.12 33.39 -43.49
N LEU A 16 -9.83 34.61 -42.97
CA LEU A 16 -8.71 34.82 -42.08
C LEU A 16 -8.93 34.16 -40.71
N ASN A 17 -10.15 34.25 -40.18
CA ASN A 17 -10.49 33.60 -38.91
C ASN A 17 -10.44 32.06 -38.98
N TYR A 18 -10.83 31.48 -40.13
CA TYR A 18 -10.78 30.03 -40.29
C TYR A 18 -9.35 29.50 -40.41
N ARG A 19 -8.42 30.27 -40.99
CA ARG A 19 -7.00 29.87 -41.06
C ARG A 19 -6.31 29.96 -39.70
N MET A 20 -6.64 30.95 -38.89
CA MET A 20 -6.11 31.05 -37.52
C MET A 20 -6.66 29.95 -36.61
N LEU A 21 -7.94 29.59 -36.76
CA LEU A 21 -8.57 28.53 -35.96
C LEU A 21 -7.99 27.14 -36.26
N ARG A 22 -7.64 26.88 -37.52
CA ARG A 22 -7.01 25.59 -37.93
C ARG A 22 -5.58 25.45 -37.39
N GLY A 23 -4.80 26.56 -37.37
CA GLY A 23 -3.43 26.54 -36.85
C GLY A 23 -3.40 26.29 -35.33
N ASN A 24 -4.27 26.93 -34.60
CA ASN A 24 -4.34 26.77 -33.12
C ASN A 24 -4.94 25.44 -32.71
N PHE A 25 -5.86 24.87 -33.48
CA PHE A 25 -6.45 23.57 -33.17
C PHE A 25 -5.46 22.43 -33.33
N ALA A 26 -4.60 22.49 -34.37
CA ALA A 26 -3.54 21.49 -34.54
C ALA A 26 -2.46 21.59 -33.48
N LEU A 27 -2.13 22.82 -33.01
CA LEU A 27 -1.18 23.04 -31.91
C LEU A 27 -1.76 22.57 -30.56
N PHE A 28 -3.06 22.81 -30.32
CA PHE A 28 -3.76 22.35 -29.12
C PHE A 28 -3.87 20.81 -29.07
N LEU A 29 -4.14 20.18 -30.21
CA LEU A 29 -4.20 18.72 -30.31
C LEU A 29 -2.83 18.09 -30.09
N ALA A 30 -1.76 18.71 -30.59
CA ALA A 30 -0.39 18.24 -30.37
C ALA A 30 0.06 18.41 -28.91
N LEU A 31 -0.36 19.49 -28.22
CA LEU A 31 -0.10 19.68 -26.79
C LEU A 31 -0.90 18.69 -25.92
N LEU A 32 -2.12 18.31 -26.33
CA LEU A 32 -2.94 17.34 -25.58
C LEU A 32 -2.36 15.92 -25.70
N LEU A 33 -1.73 15.57 -26.80
CA LEU A 33 -1.11 14.26 -27.02
C LEU A 33 0.24 14.12 -26.29
N MET A 34 0.88 15.23 -25.89
CA MET A 34 2.16 15.21 -25.19
C MET A 34 2.04 15.02 -23.67
N ASN A 35 0.81 15.07 -23.12
CA ASN A 35 0.55 14.86 -21.70
C ASN A 35 0.22 13.41 -21.31
N VAL A 36 0.26 12.45 -22.25
CA VAL A 36 -0.12 11.04 -21.98
C VAL A 36 1.06 10.16 -21.60
N THR A 37 2.28 10.68 -21.54
CA THR A 37 3.47 9.86 -21.26
C THR A 37 4.14 10.13 -19.91
N LEU A 38 3.41 10.70 -18.93
CA LEU A 38 3.79 10.61 -17.51
C LEU A 38 2.79 9.72 -16.78
N SER A 39 2.50 8.55 -17.31
CA SER A 39 1.98 7.46 -16.52
C SER A 39 3.17 6.88 -15.75
N SER A 40 3.38 7.42 -14.58
CA SER A 40 3.82 6.77 -13.35
C SER A 40 4.28 5.33 -13.60
N GLY A 41 5.57 5.14 -13.73
CA GLY A 41 6.20 3.92 -13.33
C GLY A 41 5.99 3.75 -11.83
N GLU A 42 4.78 3.43 -11.42
CA GLU A 42 4.48 2.86 -10.13
C GLU A 42 5.09 1.48 -10.17
N SER A 43 6.26 1.43 -9.59
CA SER A 43 7.17 0.31 -9.52
C SER A 43 6.42 -0.99 -9.21
N GLU A 44 6.27 -1.87 -10.21
CA GLU A 44 5.85 -3.26 -9.99
C GLU A 44 6.78 -4.01 -9.02
N ALA A 45 7.98 -3.47 -8.77
CA ALA A 45 8.92 -3.93 -7.75
C ALA A 45 8.35 -3.87 -6.32
N SER A 46 7.31 -3.07 -6.06
CA SER A 46 6.69 -2.96 -4.74
C SER A 46 5.64 -4.04 -4.44
N ARG A 47 5.09 -4.72 -5.46
CA ARG A 47 4.01 -5.70 -5.27
C ARG A 47 4.43 -7.01 -4.62
N GLY A 48 5.71 -7.28 -4.54
CA GLY A 48 6.27 -8.46 -3.92
C GLY A 48 7.24 -8.18 -2.77
N THR A 49 7.29 -6.94 -2.26
CA THR A 49 8.18 -6.54 -1.18
C THR A 49 7.37 -6.26 0.08
N GLY A 50 7.73 -6.89 1.20
CA GLY A 50 7.03 -6.71 2.45
C GLY A 50 7.12 -7.91 3.37
N ILE A 51 6.14 -8.04 4.24
CA ILE A 51 6.03 -9.13 5.22
C ILE A 51 4.67 -9.80 5.14
N GLU A 52 4.64 -11.09 5.35
CA GLU A 52 3.41 -11.87 5.53
C GLU A 52 3.63 -12.96 6.56
N GLY A 53 2.59 -13.43 7.20
CA GLY A 53 2.73 -14.50 8.16
C GLY A 53 1.54 -14.69 9.06
N VAL A 54 1.80 -15.30 10.22
CA VAL A 54 0.80 -15.60 11.21
C VAL A 54 1.27 -15.20 12.60
N VAL A 55 0.35 -14.70 13.40
CA VAL A 55 0.56 -14.40 14.82
C VAL A 55 -0.21 -15.43 15.63
N LEU A 56 0.51 -16.09 16.52
CA LEU A 56 0.00 -17.16 17.39
C LEU A 56 0.10 -16.71 18.86
N VAL A 57 -0.77 -17.25 19.68
CA VAL A 57 -0.72 -17.08 21.14
C VAL A 57 -0.46 -18.43 21.83
N SER A 58 0.40 -18.46 22.84
CA SER A 58 0.76 -19.63 23.62
C SER A 58 1.17 -19.23 25.05
N PRO A 59 0.94 -20.07 26.06
CA PRO A 59 0.08 -21.26 26.06
C PRO A 59 -1.40 -20.90 26.01
N ILE A 60 -2.24 -21.78 25.46
CA ILE A 60 -3.71 -21.58 25.45
C ILE A 60 -4.42 -22.33 26.59
N ARG A 61 -3.66 -22.97 27.48
CA ARG A 61 -4.14 -23.71 28.62
C ARG A 61 -3.28 -23.46 29.84
N PRO A 62 -3.89 -23.38 31.02
CA PRO A 62 -3.11 -23.30 32.25
C PRO A 62 -2.51 -24.67 32.64
N GLY A 63 -1.35 -24.65 33.27
CA GLY A 63 -0.67 -25.81 33.81
C GLY A 63 0.48 -26.37 32.96
N PRO A 64 1.20 -27.39 33.49
CA PRO A 64 2.38 -27.89 32.82
C PRO A 64 2.03 -28.63 31.51
N ILE A 65 2.78 -28.34 30.47
CA ILE A 65 2.68 -29.05 29.21
C ILE A 65 3.07 -30.51 29.41
N LYS A 66 2.12 -31.42 29.25
CA LYS A 66 2.41 -32.88 29.33
C LYS A 66 3.17 -33.28 28.06
N LYS A 67 4.40 -33.75 28.20
CA LYS A 67 5.14 -34.35 27.10
C LYS A 67 4.32 -35.51 26.50
N GLY A 68 4.01 -35.43 25.19
CA GLY A 68 3.26 -36.45 24.49
C GLY A 68 1.75 -36.18 24.35
N SER A 69 1.26 -35.00 24.71
CA SER A 69 -0.11 -34.61 24.31
C SER A 69 -0.11 -34.12 22.85
N ASP A 70 -0.89 -34.76 22.00
CA ASP A 70 -1.10 -34.37 20.60
C ASP A 70 -1.96 -33.09 20.43
N VAL A 71 -2.25 -32.43 21.56
CA VAL A 71 -3.12 -31.25 21.53
C VAL A 71 -2.26 -30.01 21.41
N PRO A 72 -2.45 -29.21 20.33
CA PRO A 72 -1.71 -27.96 20.16
C PRO A 72 -1.89 -27.02 21.35
N ASP A 73 -0.78 -26.44 21.83
CA ASP A 73 -0.77 -25.43 22.88
C ASP A 73 -0.63 -24.01 22.31
N VAL A 74 -1.02 -23.86 21.08
CA VAL A 74 -1.00 -22.61 20.34
C VAL A 74 -2.34 -22.37 19.66
N ALA A 75 -2.76 -21.13 19.54
CA ALA A 75 -3.92 -20.70 18.77
C ALA A 75 -3.58 -19.46 17.95
N PRO A 76 -4.29 -19.22 16.83
CA PRO A 76 -4.22 -17.95 16.14
C PRO A 76 -4.61 -16.79 17.05
N LEU A 77 -4.01 -15.61 16.82
CA LEU A 77 -4.36 -14.36 17.48
C LEU A 77 -5.12 -13.47 16.50
N PRO A 78 -6.47 -13.55 16.46
CA PRO A 78 -7.28 -12.76 15.54
C PRO A 78 -7.50 -11.33 16.06
N GLY A 79 -7.68 -10.39 15.12
CA GLY A 79 -8.09 -9.02 15.43
C GLY A 79 -7.06 -8.19 16.20
N ALA A 80 -5.82 -8.66 16.31
CA ALA A 80 -4.76 -7.94 17.01
C ALA A 80 -4.16 -6.86 16.09
N VAL A 81 -4.02 -5.65 16.63
CA VAL A 81 -3.45 -4.51 15.94
C VAL A 81 -1.97 -4.40 16.27
N PHE A 82 -1.14 -4.34 15.23
CA PHE A 82 0.30 -4.15 15.33
C PHE A 82 0.74 -2.87 14.65
N SER A 83 1.66 -2.16 15.27
CA SER A 83 2.35 -1.01 14.69
C SER A 83 3.70 -1.45 14.12
N VAL A 84 4.04 -0.90 12.97
CA VAL A 84 5.32 -1.11 12.30
C VAL A 84 6.07 0.21 12.31
N ALA A 85 7.25 0.21 12.88
CA ALA A 85 8.10 1.37 13.02
C ALA A 85 9.48 1.12 12.41
N ASN A 86 10.15 2.18 11.99
CA ASN A 86 11.55 2.20 11.61
C ASN A 86 12.28 3.27 12.42
N GLU A 87 13.55 3.56 12.11
CA GLU A 87 14.35 4.59 12.80
C GLU A 87 13.72 5.99 12.77
N LYS A 88 12.82 6.27 11.82
CA LYS A 88 12.12 7.55 11.67
C LYS A 88 10.80 7.61 12.43
N GLY A 89 10.34 6.51 13.02
CA GLY A 89 9.10 6.38 13.76
C GLY A 89 8.12 5.39 13.13
N THR A 90 6.84 5.47 13.56
CA THR A 90 5.79 4.59 13.04
C THR A 90 5.51 4.87 11.58
N VAL A 91 5.59 3.83 10.75
CA VAL A 91 5.36 3.89 9.30
C VAL A 91 3.94 3.53 8.96
N THR A 92 3.41 2.45 9.58
CA THR A 92 2.08 1.89 9.29
C THR A 92 1.62 0.98 10.43
N SER A 93 0.43 0.44 10.29
CA SER A 93 -0.11 -0.59 11.18
C SER A 93 -0.88 -1.63 10.36
N PHE A 94 -1.08 -2.81 10.94
CA PHE A 94 -1.94 -3.85 10.37
C PHE A 94 -2.74 -4.53 11.47
N THR A 95 -3.80 -5.24 11.05
CA THR A 95 -4.65 -6.06 11.92
C THR A 95 -4.63 -7.48 11.42
N THR A 96 -4.51 -8.45 12.31
CA THR A 96 -4.59 -9.87 11.98
C THR A 96 -6.03 -10.27 11.65
N ASP A 97 -6.20 -11.18 10.68
CA ASP A 97 -7.51 -11.74 10.32
C ASP A 97 -8.01 -12.76 11.36
N GLY A 98 -9.15 -13.43 11.04
CA GLY A 98 -9.74 -14.45 11.91
C GLY A 98 -8.87 -15.68 12.16
N GLU A 99 -7.84 -15.88 11.35
CA GLU A 99 -6.87 -16.97 11.43
C GLU A 99 -5.50 -16.51 11.95
N GLY A 100 -5.42 -15.27 12.44
CA GLY A 100 -4.19 -14.65 12.93
C GLY A 100 -3.21 -14.28 11.82
N ARG A 101 -3.61 -14.31 10.55
CA ARG A 101 -2.76 -14.04 9.40
C ARG A 101 -2.72 -12.56 9.09
N PHE A 102 -1.65 -12.14 8.45
CA PHE A 102 -1.50 -10.78 7.94
C PHE A 102 -0.63 -10.77 6.69
N ARG A 103 -0.78 -9.71 5.91
CA ARG A 103 0.08 -9.41 4.77
C ARG A 103 0.21 -7.91 4.63
N LEU A 104 1.44 -7.40 4.52
CA LEU A 104 1.75 -5.99 4.48
C LEU A 104 2.86 -5.72 3.49
N SER A 105 2.62 -4.80 2.55
CA SER A 105 3.65 -4.29 1.65
C SER A 105 4.46 -3.22 2.35
N LEU A 106 5.79 -3.36 2.34
CA LEU A 106 6.74 -2.44 2.95
C LEU A 106 7.89 -2.16 1.98
N SER A 107 8.47 -0.99 2.07
CA SER A 107 9.73 -0.71 1.38
C SER A 107 10.87 -1.53 1.97
N PRO A 108 11.96 -1.80 1.23
CA PRO A 108 13.13 -2.44 1.80
C PRO A 108 13.68 -1.66 2.98
N GLY A 109 14.08 -2.34 4.04
CA GLY A 109 14.62 -1.72 5.25
C GLY A 109 14.42 -2.55 6.51
N HIS A 110 14.90 -2.02 7.62
CA HIS A 110 14.75 -2.60 8.95
C HIS A 110 13.53 -2.02 9.66
N TYR A 111 12.73 -2.87 10.28
CA TYR A 111 11.51 -2.50 10.97
C TYR A 111 11.39 -3.22 12.31
N VAL A 112 10.72 -2.56 13.24
CA VAL A 112 10.30 -3.10 14.52
C VAL A 112 8.79 -3.18 14.54
N VAL A 113 8.26 -4.36 14.81
CA VAL A 113 6.82 -4.60 14.88
C VAL A 113 6.44 -4.89 16.33
N SER A 114 5.48 -4.14 16.84
CA SER A 114 4.98 -4.28 18.21
C SER A 114 3.46 -4.15 18.26
N GLN A 115 2.85 -4.80 19.22
CA GLN A 115 1.41 -4.68 19.43
C GLN A 115 1.05 -3.24 19.80
N ALA A 116 0.07 -2.65 19.09
CA ALA A 116 -0.33 -1.26 19.27
C ALA A 116 -1.17 -1.07 20.55
N GLU A 117 -1.94 -2.08 20.93
CA GLU A 117 -2.79 -2.07 22.12
C GLU A 117 -2.41 -3.24 23.02
N ASN A 118 -2.25 -2.97 24.30
CA ASN A 118 -1.97 -4.00 25.30
C ASN A 118 -3.27 -4.75 25.66
N LEU A 119 -3.81 -5.51 24.73
CA LEU A 119 -5.02 -6.32 24.92
C LEU A 119 -4.73 -7.63 25.69
N PHE A 120 -3.47 -7.98 25.85
CA PHE A 120 -3.01 -9.17 26.58
C PHE A 120 -2.34 -8.79 27.90
N PRO A 121 -2.25 -9.74 28.85
CA PRO A 121 -1.52 -9.52 30.10
C PRO A 121 -0.02 -9.23 29.87
N ARG A 122 0.49 -9.55 28.70
CA ARG A 122 1.85 -9.18 28.27
C ARG A 122 1.83 -8.64 26.83
N PRO A 123 2.64 -7.59 26.55
CA PRO A 123 2.76 -7.07 25.20
C PRO A 123 3.35 -8.15 24.25
N CYS A 124 2.81 -8.23 23.05
CA CYS A 124 3.31 -9.07 21.99
C CYS A 124 4.36 -8.31 21.16
N GLY A 125 5.56 -8.79 21.12
CA GLY A 125 6.72 -8.11 20.54
C GLY A 125 7.56 -7.35 21.58
N PRO A 126 8.52 -6.51 21.16
CA PRO A 126 8.81 -6.18 19.76
C PRO A 126 9.44 -7.32 18.95
N PHE A 127 9.24 -7.29 17.64
CA PHE A 127 9.84 -8.20 16.66
C PHE A 127 10.66 -7.39 15.67
N ASP A 128 11.94 -7.70 15.53
CA ASP A 128 12.82 -7.09 14.55
C ASP A 128 12.73 -7.85 13.24
N ILE A 129 12.63 -7.12 12.11
CA ILE A 129 12.52 -7.71 10.80
C ILE A 129 13.21 -6.89 9.72
N ASP A 130 13.93 -7.57 8.83
CA ASP A 130 14.53 -7.00 7.64
C ASP A 130 13.69 -7.34 6.42
N VAL A 131 13.34 -6.30 5.64
CA VAL A 131 12.58 -6.42 4.40
C VAL A 131 13.53 -6.23 3.23
N GLU A 132 13.65 -7.25 2.39
CA GLU A 132 14.47 -7.25 1.18
C GLU A 132 13.63 -6.84 -0.03
N GLN A 133 14.24 -6.12 -0.97
CA GLN A 133 13.57 -5.71 -2.20
C GLN A 133 13.15 -6.93 -3.04
N GLY A 134 11.90 -6.91 -3.53
CA GLY A 134 11.35 -7.97 -4.39
C GLY A 134 10.99 -9.25 -3.67
N LYS A 135 10.99 -9.26 -2.32
CA LYS A 135 10.72 -10.45 -1.54
C LYS A 135 9.65 -10.20 -0.47
N MET A 136 8.68 -11.11 -0.36
CA MET A 136 7.80 -11.21 0.80
C MET A 136 8.47 -12.08 1.86
N THR A 137 8.79 -11.47 3.01
CA THR A 137 9.38 -12.21 4.14
C THR A 137 8.25 -12.88 4.92
N ASN A 138 8.32 -14.21 5.02
CA ASN A 138 7.34 -15.00 5.78
C ASN A 138 7.78 -15.11 7.24
N VAL A 139 6.88 -14.82 8.18
CA VAL A 139 7.14 -14.82 9.61
C VAL A 139 6.06 -15.57 10.40
N GLU A 140 6.48 -16.19 11.49
CA GLU A 140 5.59 -16.73 12.52
C GLU A 140 5.95 -16.10 13.86
N TRP A 141 5.04 -15.29 14.40
CA TRP A 141 5.24 -14.65 15.70
C TRP A 141 4.41 -15.30 16.78
N ARG A 142 5.00 -15.45 17.94
CA ARG A 142 4.34 -16.07 19.12
C ARG A 142 4.27 -15.06 20.25
N CYS A 143 3.06 -14.85 20.75
CA CYS A 143 2.74 -13.99 21.86
C CYS A 143 2.52 -14.84 23.13
N ASP A 144 3.01 -14.37 24.27
CA ASP A 144 2.77 -15.02 25.57
C ASP A 144 1.35 -14.66 26.07
N SER A 145 0.49 -15.62 26.23
CA SER A 145 -0.87 -15.41 26.79
C SER A 145 -0.85 -15.04 28.28
N GLY A 146 0.27 -15.24 28.96
CA GLY A 146 0.37 -15.09 30.40
C GLY A 146 -0.25 -16.21 31.23
N MET A 147 -0.85 -17.22 30.61
CA MET A 147 -1.36 -18.40 31.33
C MET A 147 -0.19 -19.24 31.84
N ARG A 148 -0.26 -19.65 33.09
CA ARG A 148 0.76 -20.49 33.75
C ARG A 148 0.09 -21.58 34.60
#